data_51c36412e5dde328c46e20b0d82f34dd
#
_entry.id   51c36412e5dde328c46e20b0d82f34dd
#
_cell.length_a   1.000
_cell.length_b   1.000
_cell.length_c   1.000
_cell.angle_alpha   90.00
_cell.angle_beta   90.00
_cell.angle_gamma   90.00
#
_symmetry.space_group_name_H-M   'P 1'
#
loop_
_entity.id
_entity.type
_entity.pdbx_description
1 polymer ?
#
loop_
_entity_poly.entity_id
_entity_poly.type
_entity_poly.pdbx_seq_one_letter_code
_entity_poly.pdbx_strand_id
1 'polypeptide(L)'
;MGLTISLGGSFLRPIIVAKGKTQRSLKKFNLDENVIGTCSKSGWVNEDIILILLDEIYKKTKGENSVLLLDKHDSHKTSKVRKYAIDKNIHLIYVPEGMTSIFQPLDICINGIIKEKAIQKFSNFKANNPNKKYKHIQCLIDILEIKKSITKKVIIKSFDCIKIVL
;
A
#
# COMPACT_ATOMS: atom_id res chain seq x y z
N MET A 1 -1.64 -5.02 -4.62
CA MET A 1 -1.81 -4.61 -3.20
C MET A 1 -1.18 -3.25 -3.02
N GLY A 2 -1.90 -2.32 -2.38
CA GLY A 2 -1.39 -1.01 -1.99
C GLY A 2 -1.01 -1.00 -0.51
N LEU A 3 0.17 -0.49 -0.19
CA LEU A 3 0.62 -0.24 1.18
C LEU A 3 0.73 1.26 1.40
N THR A 4 0.39 1.70 2.60
CA THR A 4 0.56 3.09 3.03
C THR A 4 1.15 3.10 4.43
N ILE A 5 2.15 3.95 4.63
CA ILE A 5 2.83 4.16 5.91
C ILE A 5 2.67 5.59 6.38
N SER A 6 2.76 5.81 7.67
CA SER A 6 2.74 7.15 8.26
C SER A 6 4.09 7.51 8.88
N LEU A 7 4.41 8.79 8.92
CA LEU A 7 5.59 9.33 9.61
C LEU A 7 5.62 8.93 11.08
N GLY A 8 4.45 8.73 11.71
CA GLY A 8 4.35 8.19 13.07
C GLY A 8 4.76 6.73 13.24
N GLY A 9 5.23 6.08 12.17
CA GLY A 9 5.76 4.71 12.21
C GLY A 9 4.70 3.62 12.20
N SER A 10 3.57 3.84 11.58
CA SER A 10 2.51 2.82 11.44
C SER A 10 2.13 2.57 9.98
N PHE A 11 1.67 1.36 9.70
CA PHE A 11 0.94 1.08 8.46
C PHE A 11 -0.53 1.46 8.60
N LEU A 12 -1.11 1.98 7.55
CA LEU A 12 -2.55 1.96 7.36
C LEU A 12 -3.00 0.55 6.95
N ARG A 13 -4.31 0.33 6.93
CA ARG A 13 -4.85 -0.93 6.41
C ARG A 13 -4.45 -1.11 4.95
N PRO A 14 -3.80 -2.24 4.59
CA PRO A 14 -3.44 -2.49 3.19
C PRO A 14 -4.69 -2.62 2.33
N ILE A 15 -4.59 -2.14 1.09
CA ILE A 15 -5.67 -2.27 0.11
C ILE A 15 -5.33 -3.40 -0.85
N ILE A 16 -6.16 -4.43 -0.90
CA ILE A 16 -6.05 -5.52 -1.87
C ILE A 16 -7.05 -5.30 -2.99
N VAL A 17 -6.53 -5.16 -4.20
CA VAL A 17 -7.33 -4.97 -5.41
C VAL A 17 -7.42 -6.29 -6.16
N ALA A 18 -8.59 -6.90 -6.19
CA ALA A 18 -8.84 -8.09 -7.01
C ALA A 18 -9.25 -7.70 -8.43
N LYS A 19 -8.80 -8.47 -9.42
CA LYS A 19 -9.33 -8.35 -10.77
C LYS A 19 -10.75 -8.92 -10.82
N GLY A 20 -11.73 -8.09 -11.17
CA GLY A 20 -13.13 -8.47 -11.25
C GLY A 20 -14.07 -7.28 -11.21
N LYS A 21 -15.36 -7.53 -11.46
CA LYS A 21 -16.40 -6.49 -11.46
C LYS A 21 -17.17 -6.39 -10.13
N THR A 22 -17.07 -7.41 -9.27
CA THR A 22 -17.87 -7.52 -8.05
C THR A 22 -17.01 -8.02 -6.89
N GLN A 23 -17.47 -7.77 -5.68
CA GLN A 23 -16.82 -8.23 -4.46
C GLN A 23 -16.75 -9.77 -4.33
N ARG A 24 -17.49 -10.53 -5.14
CA ARG A 24 -17.32 -11.99 -5.21
C ARG A 24 -15.88 -12.40 -5.51
N SER A 25 -15.15 -11.55 -6.25
CA SER A 25 -13.73 -11.75 -6.56
C SER A 25 -12.82 -11.75 -5.31
N LEU A 26 -13.30 -11.19 -4.20
CA LEU A 26 -12.58 -11.10 -2.92
C LEU A 26 -12.78 -12.32 -2.01
N LYS A 27 -13.87 -13.09 -2.18
CA LYS A 27 -14.18 -14.23 -1.31
C LYS A 27 -13.04 -15.24 -1.20
N LYS A 28 -12.27 -15.42 -2.27
CA LYS A 28 -11.13 -16.33 -2.32
C LYS A 28 -9.94 -15.91 -1.42
N PHE A 29 -9.90 -14.64 -0.98
CA PHE A 29 -8.77 -14.13 -0.19
C PHE A 29 -9.00 -14.25 1.31
N ASN A 30 -10.23 -14.50 1.77
CA ASN A 30 -10.59 -14.62 3.19
C ASN A 30 -9.96 -13.49 4.03
N LEU A 31 -10.20 -12.22 3.61
CA LEU A 31 -9.59 -11.04 4.21
C LEU A 31 -10.23 -10.75 5.57
N ASP A 32 -9.40 -10.40 6.54
CA ASP A 32 -9.82 -9.92 7.84
C ASP A 32 -10.13 -8.40 7.82
N GLU A 33 -10.64 -7.86 8.92
CA GLU A 33 -10.98 -6.44 9.08
C GLU A 33 -9.77 -5.50 8.99
N ASN A 34 -8.54 -6.02 9.15
CA ASN A 34 -7.29 -5.27 9.06
C ASN A 34 -6.84 -5.05 7.62
N VAL A 35 -7.62 -5.49 6.65
CA VAL A 35 -7.33 -5.38 5.22
C VAL A 35 -8.55 -4.83 4.50
N ILE A 36 -8.34 -3.84 3.65
CA ILE A 36 -9.38 -3.32 2.77
C ILE A 36 -9.38 -4.12 1.47
N GLY A 37 -10.43 -4.90 1.25
CA GLY A 37 -10.64 -5.62 0.01
C GLY A 37 -11.48 -4.79 -0.97
N THR A 38 -11.01 -4.64 -2.20
CA THR A 38 -11.75 -4.00 -3.29
C THR A 38 -11.49 -4.70 -4.62
N CYS A 39 -12.20 -4.32 -5.66
CA CYS A 39 -12.00 -4.87 -6.99
C CYS A 39 -12.00 -3.78 -8.06
N SER A 40 -11.28 -4.03 -9.15
CA SER A 40 -11.35 -3.25 -10.37
C SER A 40 -11.32 -4.18 -11.58
N LYS A 41 -11.82 -3.70 -12.73
CA LYS A 41 -11.86 -4.51 -13.97
C LYS A 41 -10.47 -5.01 -14.39
N SER A 42 -9.46 -4.17 -14.23
CA SER A 42 -8.07 -4.48 -14.59
C SER A 42 -7.31 -5.19 -13.45
N GLY A 43 -7.74 -5.07 -12.20
CA GLY A 43 -6.97 -5.47 -11.00
C GLY A 43 -5.96 -4.40 -10.55
N TRP A 44 -5.93 -3.24 -11.21
CA TRP A 44 -5.07 -2.10 -10.86
C TRP A 44 -5.82 -1.07 -10.05
N VAL A 45 -5.05 -0.24 -9.36
CA VAL A 45 -5.58 0.93 -8.65
C VAL A 45 -6.18 1.91 -9.65
N ASN A 46 -7.38 2.40 -9.35
CA ASN A 46 -8.09 3.41 -10.12
C ASN A 46 -8.52 4.56 -9.19
N GLU A 47 -9.18 5.56 -9.74
CA GLU A 47 -9.67 6.72 -9.00
C GLU A 47 -10.50 6.32 -7.77
N ASP A 48 -11.48 5.44 -7.90
CA ASP A 48 -12.36 5.05 -6.79
C ASP A 48 -11.58 4.41 -5.63
N ILE A 49 -10.51 3.67 -5.95
CA ILE A 49 -9.64 3.05 -4.94
C ILE A 49 -8.81 4.11 -4.21
N ILE A 50 -8.41 5.18 -4.89
CA ILE A 50 -7.75 6.32 -4.23
C ILE A 50 -8.71 7.02 -3.27
N LEU A 51 -10.00 7.17 -3.63
CA LEU A 51 -10.98 7.73 -2.69
C LEU A 51 -11.12 6.88 -1.43
N ILE A 52 -11.08 5.54 -1.56
CA ILE A 52 -11.07 4.63 -0.39
C ILE A 52 -9.83 4.87 0.48
N LEU A 53 -8.65 5.08 -0.13
CA LEU A 53 -7.43 5.41 0.61
C LEU A 53 -7.57 6.74 1.36
N LEU A 54 -8.12 7.77 0.72
CA LEU A 54 -8.33 9.08 1.35
C LEU A 54 -9.31 8.98 2.53
N ASP A 55 -10.36 8.17 2.43
CA ASP A 55 -11.26 7.90 3.55
C ASP A 55 -10.55 7.20 4.72
N GLU A 56 -9.66 6.27 4.41
CA GLU A 56 -8.88 5.57 5.44
C GLU A 56 -7.93 6.52 6.16
N ILE A 57 -7.28 7.43 5.43
CA ILE A 57 -6.43 8.47 6.01
C ILE A 57 -7.27 9.40 6.90
N TYR A 58 -8.38 9.91 6.38
CA TYR A 58 -9.28 10.80 7.12
C TYR A 58 -9.75 10.20 8.45
N LYS A 59 -10.15 8.92 8.44
CA LYS A 59 -10.51 8.18 9.66
C LYS A 59 -9.34 8.06 10.63
N LYS A 60 -8.15 7.79 10.12
CA LYS A 60 -6.94 7.63 10.95
C LYS A 60 -6.48 8.93 11.56
N THR A 61 -6.61 10.04 10.85
CA THR A 61 -6.26 11.40 11.31
C THR A 61 -7.38 12.10 12.06
N LYS A 62 -8.56 11.46 12.17
CA LYS A 62 -9.77 12.05 12.75
C LYS A 62 -10.17 13.38 12.12
N GLY A 63 -9.89 13.53 10.82
CA GLY A 63 -10.17 14.74 10.05
C GLY A 63 -9.15 15.87 10.21
N GLU A 64 -8.08 15.66 10.95
CA GLU A 64 -7.01 16.64 11.07
C GLU A 64 -6.25 16.82 9.75
N ASN A 65 -5.64 18.00 9.57
CA ASN A 65 -4.80 18.27 8.41
C ASN A 65 -3.69 17.24 8.27
N SER A 66 -3.57 16.68 7.08
CA SER A 66 -2.59 15.66 6.77
C SER A 66 -2.00 15.84 5.39
N VAL A 67 -0.84 15.24 5.16
CA VAL A 67 -0.14 15.25 3.87
C VAL A 67 -0.04 13.82 3.36
N LEU A 68 -0.44 13.59 2.11
CA LEU A 68 -0.25 12.32 1.43
C LEU A 68 0.75 12.48 0.29
N LEU A 69 1.86 11.77 0.42
CA LEU A 69 2.88 11.65 -0.61
C LEU A 69 2.56 10.43 -1.49
N LEU A 70 2.41 10.62 -2.79
CA LEU A 70 2.08 9.55 -3.74
C LEU A 70 2.77 9.79 -5.09
N ASP A 71 2.90 8.73 -5.88
CA ASP A 71 3.45 8.81 -7.22
C ASP A 71 2.51 9.55 -8.18
N LYS A 72 3.07 10.04 -9.28
CA LYS A 72 2.34 10.83 -10.29
C LYS A 72 1.57 9.96 -11.28
N HIS A 73 0.90 8.91 -10.82
CA HIS A 73 0.05 8.08 -11.67
C HIS A 73 -1.25 8.83 -12.06
N ASP A 74 -1.78 8.59 -13.26
CA ASP A 74 -2.95 9.33 -13.77
C ASP A 74 -4.19 9.18 -12.90
N SER A 75 -4.43 8.01 -12.33
CA SER A 75 -5.54 7.78 -11.40
C SER A 75 -5.46 8.61 -10.10
N HIS A 76 -4.28 9.13 -9.77
CA HIS A 76 -4.04 9.94 -8.57
C HIS A 76 -4.28 11.44 -8.78
N LYS A 77 -4.30 11.90 -10.04
CA LYS A 77 -4.29 13.32 -10.41
C LYS A 77 -5.66 13.85 -10.87
N THR A 78 -6.70 13.03 -10.86
CA THR A 78 -8.01 13.44 -11.36
C THR A 78 -8.58 14.61 -10.54
N SER A 79 -9.41 15.42 -11.16
CA SER A 79 -10.09 16.54 -10.48
C SER A 79 -10.94 16.05 -9.30
N LYS A 80 -11.55 14.88 -9.44
CA LYS A 80 -12.36 14.24 -8.39
C LYS A 80 -11.50 13.87 -7.17
N VAL A 81 -10.33 13.26 -7.38
CA VAL A 81 -9.40 12.92 -6.29
C VAL A 81 -8.91 14.18 -5.58
N ARG A 82 -8.53 15.22 -6.33
CA ARG A 82 -8.05 16.47 -5.74
C ARG A 82 -9.12 17.16 -4.89
N LYS A 83 -10.34 17.30 -5.44
CA LYS A 83 -11.46 17.88 -4.69
C LYS A 83 -11.75 17.09 -3.43
N TYR A 84 -11.83 15.75 -3.55
CA TYR A 84 -12.10 14.88 -2.41
C TYR A 84 -11.03 14.96 -1.32
N ALA A 85 -9.76 15.08 -1.70
CA ALA A 85 -8.68 15.26 -0.74
C ALA A 85 -8.80 16.58 0.02
N ILE A 86 -9.12 17.69 -0.68
CA ILE A 86 -9.37 18.99 -0.05
C ILE A 86 -10.52 18.89 0.96
N ASP A 87 -11.65 18.29 0.58
CA ASP A 87 -12.82 18.09 1.43
C ASP A 87 -12.50 17.25 2.69
N LYS A 88 -11.42 16.47 2.65
CA LYS A 88 -10.92 15.63 3.76
C LYS A 88 -9.71 16.22 4.49
N ASN A 89 -9.35 17.46 4.25
CA ASN A 89 -8.17 18.13 4.83
C ASN A 89 -6.86 17.37 4.53
N ILE A 90 -6.74 16.75 3.34
CA ILE A 90 -5.56 15.99 2.93
C ILE A 90 -4.85 16.74 1.80
N HIS A 91 -3.62 17.20 2.05
CA HIS A 91 -2.78 17.80 1.03
C HIS A 91 -2.07 16.72 0.22
N LEU A 92 -2.22 16.74 -1.11
CA LEU A 92 -1.59 15.77 -2.01
C LEU A 92 -0.26 16.33 -2.52
N ILE A 93 0.83 15.61 -2.28
CA ILE A 93 2.15 15.89 -2.85
C ILE A 93 2.49 14.75 -3.81
N TYR A 94 2.77 15.11 -5.07
CA TYR A 94 3.11 14.14 -6.10
C TYR A 94 4.62 14.02 -6.28
N VAL A 95 5.14 12.81 -6.09
CA VAL A 95 6.54 12.50 -6.41
C VAL A 95 6.72 12.56 -7.93
N PRO A 96 7.71 13.31 -8.45
CA PRO A 96 7.98 13.35 -9.87
C PRO A 96 8.28 11.97 -10.46
N GLU A 97 7.99 11.79 -11.74
CA GLU A 97 8.28 10.56 -12.46
C GLU A 97 9.79 10.22 -12.40
N GLY A 98 10.10 8.94 -12.17
CA GLY A 98 11.48 8.46 -12.04
C GLY A 98 12.14 8.77 -10.69
N MET A 99 11.48 9.49 -9.77
CA MET A 99 12.05 9.88 -8.48
C MET A 99 11.46 9.13 -7.28
N THR A 100 10.61 8.14 -7.48
CA THR A 100 9.98 7.36 -6.40
C THR A 100 11.01 6.65 -5.53
N SER A 101 12.11 6.15 -6.12
CA SER A 101 13.21 5.52 -5.39
C SER A 101 14.04 6.50 -4.52
N ILE A 102 13.83 7.80 -4.68
CA ILE A 102 14.54 8.85 -3.93
C ILE A 102 13.63 9.51 -2.90
N PHE A 103 12.36 9.73 -3.25
CA PHE A 103 11.45 10.54 -2.46
C PHE A 103 10.27 9.77 -1.84
N GLN A 104 10.12 8.47 -2.12
CA GLN A 104 9.02 7.69 -1.59
C GLN A 104 9.53 6.69 -0.53
N PRO A 105 9.24 6.90 0.78
CA PRO A 105 9.74 6.06 1.88
C PRO A 105 9.49 4.58 1.70
N LEU A 106 8.33 4.23 1.13
CA LEU A 106 7.98 2.84 0.81
C LEU A 106 8.98 2.21 -0.16
N ASP A 107 9.35 2.93 -1.24
CA ASP A 107 10.21 2.40 -2.30
C ASP A 107 11.69 2.37 -1.88
N ILE A 108 12.10 3.34 -1.06
CA ILE A 108 13.49 3.43 -0.58
C ILE A 108 13.85 2.26 0.35
N CYS A 109 12.94 1.87 1.24
CA CYS A 109 13.28 0.96 2.34
C CYS A 109 12.28 -0.21 2.45
N ILE A 110 11.00 0.09 2.63
CA ILE A 110 10.00 -0.88 3.07
C ILE A 110 9.74 -1.96 2.01
N ASN A 111 9.59 -1.56 0.75
CA ASN A 111 9.35 -2.49 -0.36
C ASN A 111 10.55 -3.43 -0.58
N GLY A 112 11.78 -2.96 -0.36
CA GLY A 112 12.99 -3.78 -0.39
C GLY A 112 12.95 -4.89 0.65
N ILE A 113 12.67 -4.56 1.91
CA ILE A 113 12.54 -5.52 3.01
C ILE A 113 11.44 -6.54 2.73
N ILE A 114 10.28 -6.08 2.27
CA ILE A 114 9.15 -6.97 1.96
C ILE A 114 9.53 -7.93 0.83
N LYS A 115 10.16 -7.43 -0.23
CA LYS A 115 10.58 -8.22 -1.38
C LYS A 115 11.59 -9.30 -0.99
N GLU A 116 12.62 -8.95 -0.22
CA GLU A 116 13.65 -9.88 0.24
C GLU A 116 13.04 -11.02 1.06
N LYS A 117 12.25 -10.69 2.09
CA LYS A 117 11.59 -11.69 2.93
C LYS A 117 10.58 -12.54 2.15
N ALA A 118 9.87 -11.97 1.19
CA ALA A 118 8.94 -12.72 0.34
C ALA A 118 9.68 -13.72 -0.56
N ILE A 119 10.85 -13.35 -1.10
CA ILE A 119 11.71 -14.27 -1.86
C ILE A 119 12.19 -15.41 -0.97
N GLN A 120 12.63 -15.13 0.27
CA GLN A 120 13.03 -16.16 1.23
C GLN A 120 11.89 -17.14 1.52
N LYS A 121 10.67 -16.63 1.80
CA LYS A 121 9.49 -17.49 2.03
C LYS A 121 9.15 -18.35 0.81
N PHE A 122 9.20 -17.76 -0.39
CA PHE A 122 8.99 -18.48 -1.64
C PHE A 122 10.02 -19.60 -1.83
N SER A 123 11.31 -19.30 -1.63
CA SER A 123 12.40 -20.29 -1.75
C SER A 123 12.23 -21.45 -0.77
N ASN A 124 11.92 -21.16 0.49
CA ASN A 124 11.65 -22.17 1.52
C ASN A 124 10.41 -23.02 1.15
N PHE A 125 9.34 -22.39 0.65
CA PHE A 125 8.17 -23.14 0.18
C PHE A 125 8.53 -24.09 -0.96
N LYS A 126 9.32 -23.65 -1.94
CA LYS A 126 9.73 -24.47 -3.09
C LYS A 126 10.66 -25.62 -2.67
N ALA A 127 11.60 -25.37 -1.77
CA ALA A 127 12.49 -26.40 -1.23
C ALA A 127 11.71 -27.53 -0.53
N ASN A 128 10.70 -27.17 0.27
CA ASN A 128 9.88 -28.15 0.99
C ASN A 128 8.73 -28.73 0.15
N ASN A 129 8.41 -28.15 -1.00
CA ASN A 129 7.29 -28.55 -1.85
C ASN A 129 7.65 -28.41 -3.34
N PRO A 130 8.63 -29.19 -3.86
CA PRO A 130 9.19 -28.97 -5.21
C PRO A 130 8.12 -29.03 -6.31
N ASN A 131 7.13 -29.90 -6.16
CA ASN A 131 6.07 -30.13 -7.15
C ASN A 131 4.80 -29.29 -6.93
N LYS A 132 4.72 -28.48 -5.85
CA LYS A 132 3.54 -27.67 -5.58
C LYS A 132 3.69 -26.27 -6.19
N LYS A 133 2.59 -25.75 -6.75
CA LYS A 133 2.52 -24.38 -7.23
C LYS A 133 2.33 -23.40 -6.06
N TYR A 134 3.21 -22.41 -5.96
CA TYR A 134 3.03 -21.29 -5.04
C TYR A 134 1.93 -20.37 -5.59
N LYS A 135 0.82 -20.28 -4.87
CA LYS A 135 -0.38 -19.54 -5.34
C LYS A 135 -0.27 -18.05 -4.98
N HIS A 136 -0.89 -17.19 -5.78
CA HIS A 136 -0.94 -15.75 -5.49
C HIS A 136 -1.52 -15.41 -4.11
N ILE A 137 -2.50 -16.20 -3.64
CA ILE A 137 -3.06 -16.01 -2.29
C ILE A 137 -2.02 -16.27 -1.20
N GLN A 138 -1.17 -17.28 -1.37
CA GLN A 138 -0.09 -17.55 -0.42
C GLN A 138 0.90 -16.37 -0.38
N CYS A 139 1.25 -15.82 -1.54
CA CYS A 139 2.09 -14.63 -1.63
C CYS A 139 1.48 -13.44 -0.89
N LEU A 140 0.17 -13.20 -1.01
CA LEU A 140 -0.51 -12.13 -0.29
C LEU A 140 -0.48 -12.34 1.22
N ILE A 141 -0.74 -13.56 1.69
CA ILE A 141 -0.67 -13.93 3.11
C ILE A 141 0.74 -13.66 3.64
N ASP A 142 1.75 -14.14 2.94
CA ASP A 142 3.15 -13.97 3.33
C ASP A 142 3.54 -12.48 3.41
N ILE A 143 3.09 -11.65 2.48
CA ILE A 143 3.34 -10.20 2.52
C ILE A 143 2.64 -9.54 3.72
N LEU A 144 1.41 -9.95 4.05
CA LEU A 144 0.69 -9.44 5.22
C LEU A 144 1.38 -9.82 6.54
N GLU A 145 1.94 -11.03 6.62
CA GLU A 145 2.74 -11.47 7.77
C GLU A 145 4.06 -10.70 7.87
N ILE A 146 4.77 -10.54 6.75
CA ILE A 146 6.02 -9.76 6.69
C ILE A 146 5.77 -8.32 7.13
N LYS A 147 4.68 -7.70 6.67
CA LYS A 147 4.28 -6.36 7.11
C LYS A 147 4.19 -6.26 8.63
N LYS A 148 3.60 -7.27 9.31
CA LYS A 148 3.50 -7.30 10.78
C LYS A 148 4.86 -7.35 11.48
N SER A 149 5.90 -7.90 10.82
CA SER A 149 7.26 -7.97 11.36
C SER A 149 8.08 -6.68 11.21
N ILE A 150 7.60 -5.71 10.43
CA ILE A 150 8.30 -4.43 10.23
C ILE A 150 8.01 -3.51 11.42
N THR A 151 9.05 -3.13 12.13
CA THR A 151 8.92 -2.34 13.36
C THR A 151 8.66 -0.86 13.07
N LYS A 152 8.04 -0.17 14.04
CA LYS A 152 7.83 1.28 14.01
C LYS A 152 9.12 2.05 13.70
N LYS A 153 10.25 1.65 14.31
CA LYS A 153 11.56 2.28 14.10
C LYS A 153 12.02 2.22 12.64
N VAL A 154 11.81 1.09 11.96
CA VAL A 154 12.16 0.92 10.54
C VAL A 154 11.32 1.84 9.66
N ILE A 155 10.01 1.95 9.94
CA ILE A 155 9.12 2.84 9.19
C ILE A 155 9.54 4.31 9.37
N ILE A 156 9.78 4.78 10.58
CA ILE A 156 10.23 6.15 10.83
C ILE A 156 11.55 6.40 10.09
N LYS A 157 12.53 5.51 10.23
CA LYS A 157 13.82 5.64 9.54
C LYS A 157 13.70 5.73 8.02
N SER A 158 12.68 5.12 7.42
CA SER A 158 12.45 5.23 5.96
C SER A 158 12.10 6.66 5.53
N PHE A 159 11.50 7.45 6.39
CA PHE A 159 11.26 8.88 6.14
C PHE A 159 12.52 9.73 6.33
N ASP A 160 13.38 9.38 7.28
CA ASP A 160 14.64 10.10 7.51
C ASP A 160 15.57 10.03 6.28
N CYS A 161 15.48 8.94 5.51
CA CYS A 161 16.26 8.77 4.28
C CYS A 161 15.87 9.76 3.18
N ILE A 162 14.67 10.35 3.23
CA ILE A 162 14.19 11.30 2.21
C ILE A 162 14.64 12.70 2.58
N LYS A 163 15.43 13.12 3.37
CA LYS A 163 15.83 14.51 3.65
C LYS A 163 14.78 15.54 3.16
N ILE A 164 13.52 15.29 3.48
CA ILE A 164 12.47 16.29 3.28
C ILE A 164 12.77 17.34 4.36
N VAL A 165 13.46 18.39 3.95
CA VAL A 165 13.54 19.61 4.72
C VAL A 165 12.14 20.22 4.61
N LEU A 166 11.33 20.00 5.63
CA LEU A 166 10.06 20.69 5.82
C LEU A 166 10.34 22.10 6.34
#